data_d580c72c1ae5dc62e1e226090c9d7027
#
_entry.id   d580c72c1ae5dc62e1e226090c9d7027
#
_cell.length_a   1.000
_cell.length_b   1.000
_cell.length_c   1.000
_cell.angle_alpha   90.00
_cell.angle_beta   90.00
_cell.angle_gamma   90.00
#
_symmetry.space_group_name_H-M   'P 1'
#
loop_
_entity.id
_entity.type
_entity.pdbx_description
1 polymer ?
#
loop_
_entity_poly.entity_id
_entity_poly.type
_entity_poly.pdbx_seq_one_letter_code
_entity_poly.pdbx_strand_id
1 'polypeptide(L)'
;MKNLQDLRIFIETARLGSLSACARHLDLSPAVVSAAVKRLEAEIETVLFVRSTRRLRLTSKGEQYLKHCRDAVAILDNAYAGLHDNDAELTGTIRLSASSDLGRNLILPWLDDFIDIHPKVTVQLHMSDSYVDLYGQQIDLALRYGAPKDSSLVALPIVLNNRPILCASKEYLSKIDKDIGMPKMPEDLSQHNCLRLGHDEKYLSEWTFEKAGKTKRVAVDGNRRSKDGDVVR
;
A
#
# COMPACT_ATOMS: atom_id res chain seq x y z
N MET A 1 12.09 11.06 -27.46
CA MET A 1 10.88 11.45 -26.71
C MET A 1 10.75 12.96 -26.79
N LYS A 2 9.91 13.44 -27.72
CA LYS A 2 9.90 14.84 -28.10
C LYS A 2 8.86 15.73 -27.39
N ASN A 3 7.87 15.11 -26.70
CA ASN A 3 6.78 15.90 -26.12
C ASN A 3 6.28 15.35 -24.79
N LEU A 4 6.63 15.99 -23.68
CA LEU A 4 6.16 15.67 -22.34
C LEU A 4 4.62 15.78 -22.23
N GLN A 5 4.01 16.67 -22.99
CA GLN A 5 2.57 16.85 -23.02
C GLN A 5 1.84 15.60 -23.55
N ASP A 6 2.39 14.91 -24.54
CA ASP A 6 1.81 13.68 -25.07
C ASP A 6 1.85 12.54 -24.01
N LEU A 7 2.89 12.51 -23.16
CA LEU A 7 2.95 11.60 -22.00
C LEU A 7 1.88 11.92 -20.96
N ARG A 8 1.69 13.19 -20.60
CA ARG A 8 0.65 13.60 -19.66
C ARG A 8 -0.74 13.25 -20.19
N ILE A 9 -1.01 13.49 -21.47
CA ILE A 9 -2.27 13.12 -22.13
C ILE A 9 -2.46 11.59 -22.12
N PHE A 10 -1.41 10.80 -22.36
CA PHE A 10 -1.47 9.35 -22.29
C PHE A 10 -1.82 8.86 -20.88
N ILE A 11 -1.12 9.36 -19.85
CA ILE A 11 -1.37 9.02 -18.44
C ILE A 11 -2.82 9.32 -18.06
N GLU A 12 -3.31 10.50 -18.43
CA GLU A 12 -4.65 10.95 -18.08
C GLU A 12 -5.74 10.18 -18.86
N THR A 13 -5.47 9.85 -20.11
CA THR A 13 -6.35 9.00 -20.92
C THR A 13 -6.46 7.59 -20.33
N ALA A 14 -5.36 7.04 -19.85
CA ALA A 14 -5.34 5.75 -19.18
C ALA A 14 -6.13 5.78 -17.85
N ARG A 15 -5.99 6.86 -17.08
CA ARG A 15 -6.73 7.05 -15.83
C ARG A 15 -8.24 7.12 -16.02
N LEU A 16 -8.69 7.87 -17.02
CA LEU A 16 -10.11 8.12 -17.29
C LEU A 16 -10.77 7.05 -18.19
N GLY A 17 -9.97 6.19 -18.82
CA GLY A 17 -10.48 5.15 -19.73
C GLY A 17 -11.24 5.67 -20.95
N SER A 18 -11.08 6.96 -21.30
CA SER A 18 -11.83 7.62 -22.36
C SER A 18 -11.10 8.85 -22.90
N LEU A 19 -10.90 8.88 -24.23
CA LEU A 19 -10.31 10.05 -24.90
C LEU A 19 -11.18 11.32 -24.73
N SER A 20 -12.50 11.18 -24.79
CA SER A 20 -13.41 12.32 -24.62
C SER A 20 -13.46 12.83 -23.16
N ALA A 21 -13.33 11.94 -22.18
CA ALA A 21 -13.24 12.33 -20.77
C ALA A 21 -11.93 13.05 -20.50
N CYS A 22 -10.82 12.54 -21.04
CA CYS A 22 -9.50 13.19 -20.96
C CYS A 22 -9.51 14.58 -21.61
N ALA A 23 -10.14 14.70 -22.80
CA ALA A 23 -10.25 15.97 -23.50
C ALA A 23 -10.99 17.03 -22.63
N ARG A 24 -12.12 16.67 -22.04
CA ARG A 24 -12.85 17.57 -21.13
C ARG A 24 -12.05 17.92 -19.87
N HIS A 25 -11.35 16.94 -19.30
CA HIS A 25 -10.57 17.16 -18.08
C HIS A 25 -9.38 18.11 -18.30
N LEU A 26 -8.73 18.01 -19.47
CA LEU A 26 -7.57 18.84 -19.83
C LEU A 26 -7.93 20.11 -20.61
N ASP A 27 -9.21 20.41 -20.79
CA ASP A 27 -9.70 21.51 -21.60
C ASP A 27 -9.16 21.49 -23.04
N LEU A 28 -9.14 20.30 -23.64
CA LEU A 28 -8.67 20.05 -25.00
C LEU A 28 -9.80 19.49 -25.88
N SER A 29 -9.62 19.57 -27.21
CA SER A 29 -10.51 18.85 -28.11
C SER A 29 -10.20 17.33 -28.15
N PRO A 30 -11.21 16.45 -28.36
CA PRO A 30 -11.00 15.02 -28.52
C PRO A 30 -10.03 14.66 -29.66
N ALA A 31 -9.99 15.49 -30.70
CA ALA A 31 -9.06 15.34 -31.84
C ALA A 31 -7.59 15.55 -31.39
N VAL A 32 -7.34 16.56 -30.56
CA VAL A 32 -6.00 16.83 -30.01
C VAL A 32 -5.53 15.67 -29.14
N VAL A 33 -6.36 15.18 -28.22
CA VAL A 33 -6.04 14.03 -27.34
C VAL A 33 -5.77 12.77 -28.18
N SER A 34 -6.62 12.49 -29.18
CA SER A 34 -6.43 11.33 -30.06
C SER A 34 -5.15 11.44 -30.88
N ALA A 35 -4.82 12.64 -31.37
CA ALA A 35 -3.58 12.88 -32.10
C ALA A 35 -2.33 12.72 -31.23
N ALA A 36 -2.37 13.21 -29.99
CA ALA A 36 -1.29 13.07 -29.02
C ALA A 36 -0.97 11.60 -28.72
N VAL A 37 -2.01 10.80 -28.43
CA VAL A 37 -1.84 9.36 -28.21
C VAL A 37 -1.27 8.66 -29.44
N LYS A 38 -1.79 8.97 -30.64
CA LYS A 38 -1.25 8.39 -31.88
C LYS A 38 0.20 8.77 -32.14
N ARG A 39 0.61 10.03 -31.88
CA ARG A 39 2.02 10.45 -32.01
C ARG A 39 2.91 9.66 -31.07
N LEU A 40 2.48 9.49 -29.80
CA LEU A 40 3.22 8.72 -28.82
C LEU A 40 3.37 7.25 -29.25
N GLU A 41 2.28 6.60 -29.67
CA GLU A 41 2.30 5.21 -30.17
C GLU A 41 3.20 5.06 -31.40
N ALA A 42 3.21 6.03 -32.30
CA ALA A 42 4.07 6.05 -33.49
C ALA A 42 5.55 6.25 -33.14
N GLU A 43 5.85 7.13 -32.15
CA GLU A 43 7.22 7.38 -31.71
C GLU A 43 7.87 6.16 -31.06
N ILE A 44 7.08 5.39 -30.28
CA ILE A 44 7.58 4.19 -29.58
C ILE A 44 7.30 2.89 -30.37
N GLU A 45 6.73 3.01 -31.58
CA GLU A 45 6.38 1.89 -32.45
C GLU A 45 5.54 0.79 -31.74
N THR A 46 4.67 1.22 -30.83
CA THR A 46 3.91 0.30 -29.99
C THR A 46 2.50 0.84 -29.76
N VAL A 47 1.50 -0.02 -29.94
CA VAL A 47 0.10 0.29 -29.62
C VAL A 47 -0.09 0.20 -28.10
N LEU A 48 -0.52 1.29 -27.48
CA LEU A 48 -0.73 1.42 -26.04
C LEU A 48 -2.18 1.16 -25.65
N PHE A 49 -3.14 1.45 -26.53
CA PHE A 49 -4.57 1.26 -26.27
C PHE A 49 -5.23 0.32 -27.28
N VAL A 50 -6.10 -0.55 -26.76
CA VAL A 50 -7.07 -1.30 -27.56
C VAL A 50 -8.38 -0.52 -27.55
N ARG A 51 -8.90 -0.23 -28.75
CA ARG A 51 -10.21 0.38 -28.94
C ARG A 51 -11.26 -0.73 -29.12
N SER A 52 -12.15 -0.91 -28.15
CA SER A 52 -13.39 -1.65 -28.37
C SER A 52 -14.52 -0.64 -28.60
N THR A 53 -15.62 -1.08 -29.22
CA THR A 53 -16.80 -0.26 -29.49
C THR A 53 -17.44 0.35 -28.23
N ARG A 54 -17.05 -0.12 -27.03
CA ARG A 54 -17.64 0.31 -25.75
C ARG A 54 -16.64 0.84 -24.73
N ARG A 55 -15.34 0.53 -24.87
CA ARG A 55 -14.32 0.95 -23.88
C ARG A 55 -12.93 1.09 -24.50
N LEU A 56 -12.18 2.05 -24.01
CA LEU A 56 -10.74 2.17 -24.23
C LEU A 56 -10.01 1.42 -23.11
N ARG A 57 -9.11 0.50 -23.47
CA ARG A 57 -8.30 -0.26 -22.50
C ARG A 57 -6.84 -0.22 -22.89
N LEU A 58 -5.96 -0.26 -21.92
CA LEU A 58 -4.53 -0.43 -22.17
C LEU A 58 -4.23 -1.82 -22.73
N THR A 59 -3.20 -1.91 -23.56
CA THR A 59 -2.52 -3.18 -23.88
C THR A 59 -1.60 -3.56 -22.71
N SER A 60 -1.12 -4.80 -22.64
CA SER A 60 -0.10 -5.19 -21.65
C SER A 60 1.17 -4.34 -21.75
N LYS A 61 1.58 -3.97 -22.97
CA LYS A 61 2.68 -3.03 -23.18
C LYS A 61 2.31 -1.62 -22.73
N GLY A 62 1.06 -1.20 -22.93
CA GLY A 62 0.53 0.07 -22.45
C GLY A 62 0.54 0.18 -20.93
N GLU A 63 0.17 -0.88 -20.21
CA GLU A 63 0.21 -0.92 -18.74
C GLU A 63 1.66 -0.81 -18.22
N GLN A 64 2.56 -1.57 -18.82
CA GLN A 64 3.97 -1.53 -18.48
C GLN A 64 4.58 -0.14 -18.73
N TYR A 65 4.28 0.46 -19.89
CA TYR A 65 4.77 1.79 -20.24
C TYR A 65 4.18 2.89 -19.38
N LEU A 66 2.89 2.78 -19.00
CA LEU A 66 2.20 3.73 -18.12
C LEU A 66 2.91 3.88 -16.77
N LYS A 67 3.37 2.78 -16.19
CA LYS A 67 4.13 2.81 -14.93
C LYS A 67 5.35 3.70 -15.05
N HIS A 68 6.20 3.45 -16.05
CA HIS A 68 7.43 4.23 -16.25
C HIS A 68 7.15 5.70 -16.61
N CYS A 69 6.07 5.97 -17.36
CA CYS A 69 5.68 7.34 -17.68
C CYS A 69 5.26 8.12 -16.43
N ARG A 70 4.52 7.52 -15.52
CA ARG A 70 4.13 8.14 -14.25
C ARG A 70 5.34 8.50 -13.41
N ASP A 71 6.26 7.55 -13.24
CA ASP A 71 7.50 7.76 -12.47
C ASP A 71 8.33 8.91 -13.07
N ALA A 72 8.51 8.94 -14.40
CA ALA A 72 9.26 9.96 -15.09
C ALA A 72 8.63 11.36 -14.98
N VAL A 73 7.30 11.45 -15.14
CA VAL A 73 6.57 12.72 -15.01
C VAL A 73 6.62 13.22 -13.57
N ALA A 74 6.47 12.34 -12.58
CA ALA A 74 6.56 12.70 -11.18
C ALA A 74 7.94 13.24 -10.80
N ILE A 75 9.04 12.65 -11.32
CA ILE A 75 10.39 13.15 -11.11
C ILE A 75 10.54 14.58 -11.67
N LEU A 76 10.02 14.83 -12.86
CA LEU A 76 10.09 16.16 -13.50
C LEU A 76 9.24 17.19 -12.74
N ASP A 77 8.05 16.80 -12.29
CA ASP A 77 7.17 17.68 -11.52
C ASP A 77 7.78 18.03 -10.16
N ASN A 78 8.39 17.06 -9.47
CA ASN A 78 9.11 17.27 -8.23
C ASN A 78 10.33 18.17 -8.41
N ALA A 79 11.09 17.99 -9.52
CA ALA A 79 12.23 18.85 -9.83
C ALA A 79 11.78 20.30 -10.10
N TYR A 80 10.67 20.47 -10.80
CA TYR A 80 10.09 21.78 -11.05
C TYR A 80 9.58 22.46 -9.78
N ALA A 81 8.87 21.71 -8.94
CA ALA A 81 8.42 22.17 -7.62
C ALA A 81 9.61 22.62 -6.77
N GLY A 82 10.66 21.83 -6.66
CA GLY A 82 11.86 22.16 -5.88
C GLY A 82 12.63 23.40 -6.35
N LEU A 83 12.44 23.84 -7.59
CA LEU A 83 13.04 25.09 -8.09
C LEU A 83 12.26 26.35 -7.69
N HIS A 84 10.99 26.19 -7.36
CA HIS A 84 10.08 27.31 -7.10
C HIS A 84 9.69 27.44 -5.63
N ASP A 85 10.19 26.54 -4.77
CA ASP A 85 9.69 26.39 -3.41
C ASP A 85 10.71 26.71 -2.32
N ASN A 86 10.58 27.91 -1.74
CA ASN A 86 10.90 28.14 -0.34
C ASN A 86 9.64 28.22 0.56
N ASP A 87 8.43 28.30 -0.02
CA ASP A 87 7.18 28.53 0.71
C ASP A 87 5.92 27.94 0.01
N ALA A 88 6.02 27.01 -0.95
CA ALA A 88 4.83 26.50 -1.60
C ALA A 88 4.01 25.60 -0.67
N GLU A 89 2.79 26.00 -0.47
CA GLU A 89 1.80 25.24 0.28
C GLU A 89 1.54 23.88 -0.39
N LEU A 90 1.72 22.80 0.36
CA LEU A 90 1.49 21.44 -0.15
C LEU A 90 0.03 21.28 -0.59
N THR A 91 -0.17 20.75 -1.79
CA THR A 91 -1.50 20.53 -2.36
C THR A 91 -1.57 19.19 -3.09
N GLY A 92 -2.75 18.62 -3.20
CA GLY A 92 -2.97 17.40 -3.97
C GLY A 92 -3.54 16.25 -3.14
N THR A 93 -3.50 15.04 -3.68
CA THR A 93 -4.06 13.85 -3.04
C THR A 93 -2.96 12.81 -2.81
N ILE A 94 -2.85 12.34 -1.57
CA ILE A 94 -1.98 11.22 -1.16
C ILE A 94 -2.86 9.99 -0.92
N ARG A 95 -2.57 8.89 -1.61
CA ARG A 95 -3.23 7.59 -1.41
C ARG A 95 -2.34 6.68 -0.59
N LEU A 96 -2.73 6.51 0.66
CA LEU A 96 -1.96 5.75 1.63
C LEU A 96 -2.68 4.45 1.95
N SER A 97 -1.93 3.35 2.05
CA SER A 97 -2.44 2.07 2.53
C SER A 97 -1.72 1.63 3.79
N ALA A 98 -2.48 1.17 4.79
CA ALA A 98 -1.94 0.66 6.04
C ALA A 98 -2.67 -0.62 6.47
N SER A 99 -2.01 -1.47 7.29
CA SER A 99 -2.74 -2.52 7.99
C SER A 99 -3.75 -1.92 8.95
N SER A 100 -4.85 -2.62 9.21
CA SER A 100 -5.99 -2.06 9.95
C SER A 100 -5.63 -1.55 11.33
N ASP A 101 -4.87 -2.34 12.11
CA ASP A 101 -4.38 -1.96 13.44
C ASP A 101 -3.44 -0.74 13.38
N LEU A 102 -2.43 -0.77 12.49
CA LEU A 102 -1.49 0.32 12.31
C LEU A 102 -2.21 1.61 11.86
N GLY A 103 -3.14 1.47 10.92
CA GLY A 103 -3.90 2.58 10.37
C GLY A 103 -4.74 3.30 11.42
N ARG A 104 -5.51 2.55 12.22
CA ARG A 104 -6.39 3.12 13.25
C ARG A 104 -5.63 3.71 14.43
N ASN A 105 -4.65 2.98 14.93
CA ASN A 105 -4.07 3.29 16.24
C ASN A 105 -2.85 4.22 16.17
N LEU A 106 -2.21 4.33 15.00
CA LEU A 106 -0.99 5.12 14.85
C LEU A 106 -1.06 6.11 13.69
N ILE A 107 -1.44 5.64 12.50
CA ILE A 107 -1.34 6.47 11.29
C ILE A 107 -2.45 7.53 11.26
N LEU A 108 -3.68 7.19 11.61
CA LEU A 108 -4.80 8.14 11.57
C LEU A 108 -4.55 9.40 12.43
N PRO A 109 -4.12 9.30 13.71
CA PRO A 109 -3.78 10.50 14.48
C PRO A 109 -2.67 11.35 13.84
N TRP A 110 -1.65 10.74 13.25
CA TRP A 110 -0.60 11.49 12.55
C TRP A 110 -1.09 12.17 11.27
N LEU A 111 -2.04 11.55 10.58
CA LEU A 111 -2.65 12.15 9.39
C LEU A 111 -3.54 13.35 9.76
N ASP A 112 -4.24 13.28 10.88
CA ASP A 112 -5.04 14.41 11.37
C ASP A 112 -4.14 15.60 11.66
N ASP A 113 -3.04 15.41 12.40
CA ASP A 113 -2.04 16.46 12.65
C ASP A 113 -1.42 17.02 11.36
N PHE A 114 -1.14 16.14 10.39
CA PHE A 114 -0.58 16.55 9.10
C PHE A 114 -1.57 17.37 8.25
N ILE A 115 -2.84 16.97 8.20
CA ILE A 115 -3.88 17.67 7.45
C ILE A 115 -4.17 19.05 8.06
N ASP A 116 -4.12 19.17 9.39
CA ASP A 116 -4.28 20.45 10.08
C ASP A 116 -3.18 21.47 9.68
N ILE A 117 -1.95 20.98 9.47
CA ILE A 117 -0.82 21.82 9.01
C ILE A 117 -0.92 22.08 7.49
N HIS A 118 -1.47 21.15 6.71
CA HIS A 118 -1.52 21.19 5.25
C HIS A 118 -2.95 21.04 4.71
N PRO A 119 -3.84 22.03 4.93
CA PRO A 119 -5.28 21.92 4.67
C PRO A 119 -5.66 21.75 3.19
N LYS A 120 -4.73 21.98 2.27
CA LYS A 120 -4.94 21.75 0.82
C LYS A 120 -4.53 20.35 0.36
N VAL A 121 -4.04 19.50 1.26
CA VAL A 121 -3.75 18.10 0.99
C VAL A 121 -4.99 17.25 1.31
N THR A 122 -5.35 16.37 0.39
CA THR A 122 -6.36 15.34 0.62
C THR A 122 -5.66 14.01 0.84
N VAL A 123 -5.97 13.31 1.93
CA VAL A 123 -5.45 11.96 2.17
C VAL A 123 -6.56 10.94 1.96
N GLN A 124 -6.30 9.94 1.11
CA GLN A 124 -7.14 8.77 0.94
C GLN A 124 -6.49 7.59 1.67
N LEU A 125 -7.01 7.23 2.84
CA LEU A 125 -6.48 6.13 3.64
C LEU A 125 -7.24 4.83 3.37
N HIS A 126 -6.52 3.82 2.87
CA HIS A 126 -7.01 2.46 2.65
C HIS A 126 -6.49 1.53 3.74
N MET A 127 -7.34 1.10 4.64
CA MET A 127 -7.00 0.12 5.67
C MET A 127 -7.32 -1.29 5.20
N SER A 128 -6.30 -2.16 5.15
CA SER A 128 -6.47 -3.55 4.74
C SER A 128 -5.33 -4.42 5.26
N ASP A 129 -5.67 -5.60 5.80
CA ASP A 129 -4.68 -6.57 6.29
C ASP A 129 -4.28 -7.60 5.21
N SER A 130 -4.88 -7.54 4.04
CA SER A 130 -4.41 -8.28 2.88
C SER A 130 -3.30 -7.50 2.14
N TYR A 131 -2.39 -8.25 1.49
CA TYR A 131 -1.46 -7.64 0.54
C TYR A 131 -2.26 -7.14 -0.66
N VAL A 132 -2.52 -5.85 -0.65
CA VAL A 132 -3.23 -5.17 -1.73
C VAL A 132 -2.31 -5.11 -2.94
N ASP A 133 -2.88 -5.29 -4.11
CA ASP A 133 -2.23 -4.89 -5.36
C ASP A 133 -2.06 -3.36 -5.36
N LEU A 134 -0.90 -2.92 -4.89
CA LEU A 134 -0.57 -1.50 -4.77
C LEU A 134 -0.58 -0.78 -6.12
N TYR A 135 -0.36 -1.53 -7.19
CA TYR A 135 -0.40 -0.99 -8.55
C TYR A 135 -1.83 -0.85 -9.08
N GLY A 136 -2.67 -1.86 -8.86
CA GLY A 136 -4.06 -1.82 -9.31
C GLY A 136 -4.92 -0.78 -8.60
N GLN A 137 -4.58 -0.44 -7.36
CA GLN A 137 -5.33 0.53 -6.55
C GLN A 137 -4.74 1.94 -6.52
N GLN A 138 -3.70 2.22 -7.33
CA GLN A 138 -3.04 3.54 -7.39
C GLN A 138 -2.60 4.06 -6.01
N ILE A 139 -2.04 3.20 -5.16
CA ILE A 139 -1.50 3.56 -3.85
C ILE A 139 -0.12 4.22 -4.03
N ASP A 140 0.05 5.40 -3.45
CA ASP A 140 1.30 6.16 -3.51
C ASP A 140 2.28 5.67 -2.44
N LEU A 141 1.79 5.32 -1.25
CA LEU A 141 2.58 4.87 -0.10
C LEU A 141 1.86 3.75 0.65
N ALA A 142 2.58 2.71 1.07
CA ALA A 142 2.04 1.65 1.92
C ALA A 142 2.88 1.42 3.17
N LEU A 143 2.24 1.40 4.34
CA LEU A 143 2.86 1.05 5.61
C LEU A 143 2.42 -0.35 6.04
N ARG A 144 3.39 -1.21 6.32
CA ARG A 144 3.14 -2.62 6.64
C ARG A 144 4.10 -3.11 7.72
N TYR A 145 3.64 -4.06 8.50
CA TYR A 145 4.50 -4.84 9.38
C TYR A 145 5.24 -5.94 8.62
N GLY A 146 6.43 -6.27 9.09
CA GLY A 146 7.22 -7.41 8.60
C GLY A 146 8.11 -7.09 7.41
N ALA A 147 8.84 -8.09 6.97
CA ALA A 147 9.69 -7.99 5.79
C ALA A 147 8.84 -7.96 4.51
N PRO A 148 9.19 -7.13 3.53
CA PRO A 148 8.53 -7.13 2.24
C PRO A 148 8.73 -8.48 1.55
N LYS A 149 7.68 -8.97 0.87
CA LYS A 149 7.84 -10.08 -0.08
C LYS A 149 8.63 -9.58 -1.28
N ASP A 150 9.33 -10.49 -1.98
CA ASP A 150 9.98 -10.16 -3.25
C ASP A 150 9.00 -9.49 -4.20
N SER A 151 9.29 -8.23 -4.49
CA SER A 151 8.45 -7.40 -5.36
C SER A 151 9.33 -6.33 -6.01
N SER A 152 8.82 -5.71 -7.07
CA SER A 152 9.48 -4.55 -7.71
C SER A 152 9.34 -3.25 -6.91
N LEU A 153 8.76 -3.30 -5.71
CA LEU A 153 8.57 -2.15 -4.84
C LEU A 153 9.84 -1.84 -4.04
N VAL A 154 10.11 -0.56 -3.85
CA VAL A 154 11.15 -0.11 -2.92
C VAL A 154 10.56 -0.12 -1.51
N ALA A 155 11.16 -0.85 -0.60
CA ALA A 155 10.78 -0.88 0.80
C ALA A 155 11.85 -0.24 1.67
N LEU A 156 11.45 0.74 2.47
CA LEU A 156 12.32 1.43 3.42
C LEU A 156 11.90 1.03 4.84
N PRO A 157 12.81 0.53 5.67
CA PRO A 157 12.50 0.23 7.07
C PRO A 157 12.35 1.53 7.86
N ILE A 158 11.19 1.73 8.48
CA ILE A 158 10.92 2.88 9.36
C ILE A 158 11.37 2.56 10.79
N VAL A 159 11.04 1.35 11.26
CA VAL A 159 11.41 0.88 12.58
C VAL A 159 12.23 -0.40 12.44
N LEU A 160 13.50 -0.33 12.80
CA LEU A 160 14.36 -1.49 12.93
C LEU A 160 14.05 -2.20 14.25
N ASN A 161 14.04 -3.51 14.29
CA ASN A 161 13.80 -4.31 15.51
C ASN A 161 12.37 -4.25 16.09
N ASN A 162 11.35 -3.98 15.27
CA ASN A 162 9.98 -4.18 15.70
C ASN A 162 9.72 -5.70 15.83
N ARG A 163 9.55 -6.18 17.08
CA ARG A 163 9.34 -7.60 17.38
C ARG A 163 7.97 -7.79 18.00
N PRO A 164 7.23 -8.85 17.62
CA PRO A 164 6.00 -9.24 18.32
C PRO A 164 6.29 -9.53 19.80
N ILE A 165 5.40 -9.10 20.66
CA ILE A 165 5.46 -9.33 22.10
C ILE A 165 4.32 -10.27 22.49
N LEU A 166 4.64 -11.32 23.24
CA LEU A 166 3.64 -12.18 23.82
C LEU A 166 2.94 -11.42 24.97
N CYS A 167 1.63 -11.35 24.92
CA CYS A 167 0.83 -10.73 25.97
C CYS A 167 -0.44 -11.54 26.25
N ALA A 168 -1.03 -11.31 27.43
CA ALA A 168 -2.30 -11.87 27.81
C ALA A 168 -3.09 -10.86 28.64
N SER A 169 -4.43 -10.91 28.55
CA SER A 169 -5.28 -10.05 29.39
C SER A 169 -5.25 -10.52 30.86
N LYS A 170 -5.44 -9.58 31.79
CA LYS A 170 -5.56 -9.89 33.22
C LYS A 170 -6.71 -10.87 33.47
N GLU A 171 -7.79 -10.74 32.72
CA GLU A 171 -8.95 -11.63 32.85
C GLU A 171 -8.60 -13.06 32.42
N TYR A 172 -7.87 -13.23 31.30
CA TYR A 172 -7.40 -14.57 30.92
C TYR A 172 -6.52 -15.17 31.99
N LEU A 173 -5.53 -14.42 32.48
CA LEU A 173 -4.60 -14.89 33.52
C LEU A 173 -5.32 -15.29 34.84
N SER A 174 -6.41 -14.61 35.19
CA SER A 174 -7.18 -14.93 36.37
C SER A 174 -8.03 -16.22 36.23
N LYS A 175 -8.30 -16.63 34.99
CA LYS A 175 -9.11 -17.84 34.69
C LYS A 175 -8.27 -19.05 34.30
N ILE A 176 -6.96 -18.90 34.20
CA ILE A 176 -6.06 -20.05 33.92
C ILE A 176 -6.21 -21.07 35.02
N ASP A 177 -6.34 -22.33 34.59
CA ASP A 177 -6.31 -23.46 35.51
C ASP A 177 -5.01 -23.46 36.32
N LYS A 178 -5.14 -23.70 37.65
CA LYS A 178 -4.00 -23.70 38.56
C LYS A 178 -2.95 -24.76 38.20
N ASP A 179 -3.39 -25.86 37.59
CA ASP A 179 -2.49 -26.93 37.16
C ASP A 179 -1.67 -26.55 35.91
N ILE A 180 -2.20 -25.68 35.02
CA ILE A 180 -1.50 -25.16 33.87
C ILE A 180 -0.56 -24.03 34.30
N GLY A 181 -1.05 -23.08 35.08
CA GLY A 181 -0.31 -21.95 35.60
C GLY A 181 0.11 -20.95 34.51
N MET A 182 0.93 -19.95 34.87
CA MET A 182 1.49 -19.00 33.92
C MET A 182 2.63 -19.64 33.13
N PRO A 183 2.70 -19.41 31.78
CA PRO A 183 3.78 -19.94 30.98
C PRO A 183 5.13 -19.34 31.41
N LYS A 184 6.12 -20.15 31.65
CA LYS A 184 7.49 -19.78 32.04
C LYS A 184 8.46 -19.95 30.89
N MET A 185 8.14 -20.81 29.95
CA MET A 185 8.93 -21.08 28.74
C MET A 185 8.01 -21.18 27.52
N PRO A 186 8.54 -21.00 26.33
CA PRO A 186 7.72 -21.00 25.10
C PRO A 186 6.89 -22.27 24.92
N GLU A 187 7.38 -23.44 25.35
CA GLU A 187 6.70 -24.73 25.22
C GLU A 187 5.40 -24.81 26.00
N ASP A 188 5.30 -24.10 27.11
CA ASP A 188 4.11 -24.12 27.96
C ASP A 188 2.90 -23.57 27.17
N LEU A 189 3.13 -22.76 26.12
CA LEU A 189 2.07 -22.21 25.27
C LEU A 189 1.23 -23.25 24.54
N SER A 190 1.75 -24.48 24.38
CA SER A 190 0.97 -25.61 23.85
C SER A 190 -0.25 -25.98 24.71
N GLN A 191 -0.26 -25.58 25.98
CA GLN A 191 -1.34 -25.80 26.91
C GLN A 191 -2.27 -24.60 27.06
N HIS A 192 -1.98 -23.50 26.40
CA HIS A 192 -2.73 -22.26 26.50
C HIS A 192 -3.59 -22.00 25.25
N ASN A 193 -4.70 -21.29 25.46
CA ASN A 193 -5.54 -20.82 24.36
C ASN A 193 -4.89 -19.61 23.65
N CYS A 194 -4.14 -19.86 22.59
CA CYS A 194 -3.39 -18.86 21.85
C CYS A 194 -4.25 -18.26 20.74
N LEU A 195 -4.42 -16.93 20.73
CA LEU A 195 -5.11 -16.23 19.66
C LEU A 195 -4.16 -16.11 18.46
N ARG A 196 -4.56 -16.61 17.29
CA ARG A 196 -3.67 -16.72 16.13
C ARG A 196 -3.97 -15.66 15.11
N LEU A 197 -2.93 -14.86 14.78
CA LEU A 197 -2.96 -13.92 13.68
C LEU A 197 -2.56 -14.63 12.38
N GLY A 198 -3.22 -14.34 11.27
CA GLY A 198 -2.89 -14.91 9.97
C GLY A 198 -3.14 -13.96 8.82
N HIS A 199 -2.40 -14.20 7.71
CA HIS A 199 -2.58 -13.50 6.45
C HIS A 199 -2.89 -14.54 5.36
N ASP A 200 -3.70 -14.15 4.37
CA ASP A 200 -3.97 -14.96 3.18
C ASP A 200 -4.39 -16.41 3.48
N GLU A 201 -5.37 -16.61 4.36
CA GLU A 201 -5.93 -17.92 4.77
C GLU A 201 -4.96 -18.81 5.58
N LYS A 202 -3.72 -18.40 5.76
CA LYS A 202 -2.76 -19.11 6.61
C LYS A 202 -2.67 -18.43 7.96
N TYR A 203 -3.13 -19.11 8.98
CA TYR A 203 -2.99 -18.67 10.37
C TYR A 203 -1.72 -19.26 10.98
N LEU A 204 -0.93 -18.42 11.63
CA LEU A 204 0.30 -18.85 12.27
C LEU A 204 -0.02 -19.87 13.36
N SER A 205 0.29 -21.14 13.12
CA SER A 205 0.18 -22.25 14.08
C SER A 205 1.50 -22.55 14.78
N GLU A 206 2.55 -21.86 14.41
CA GLU A 206 3.88 -21.98 15.00
C GLU A 206 4.42 -20.58 15.29
N TRP A 207 4.80 -20.35 16.55
CA TRP A 207 5.42 -19.10 16.97
C TRP A 207 6.91 -19.28 17.19
N THR A 208 7.67 -18.28 16.78
CA THR A 208 9.13 -18.27 16.87
C THR A 208 9.57 -17.35 17.99
N PHE A 209 10.36 -17.88 18.91
CA PHE A 209 10.96 -17.14 20.02
C PHE A 209 12.46 -17.10 19.85
N GLU A 210 13.09 -16.01 20.25
CA GLU A 210 14.53 -15.82 20.20
C GLU A 210 15.04 -15.40 21.58
N LYS A 211 16.08 -16.12 22.05
CA LYS A 211 16.76 -15.79 23.31
C LYS A 211 18.25 -16.08 23.18
N ALA A 212 19.08 -15.08 23.42
CA ALA A 212 20.55 -15.19 23.36
C ALA A 212 21.06 -15.83 22.04
N GLY A 213 20.50 -15.41 20.91
CA GLY A 213 20.88 -15.92 19.57
C GLY A 213 20.35 -17.32 19.25
N LYS A 214 19.61 -17.95 20.14
CA LYS A 214 18.95 -19.24 19.89
C LYS A 214 17.49 -19.03 19.52
N THR A 215 17.09 -19.60 18.40
CA THR A 215 15.71 -19.56 17.90
C THR A 215 14.99 -20.84 18.32
N LYS A 216 13.78 -20.70 18.85
CA LYS A 216 12.90 -21.79 19.24
C LYS A 216 11.53 -21.60 18.59
N ARG A 217 11.02 -22.66 17.99
CA ARG A 217 9.68 -22.71 17.40
C ARG A 217 8.77 -23.56 18.24
N VAL A 218 7.56 -23.08 18.48
CA VAL A 218 6.56 -23.74 19.31
C VAL A 218 5.23 -23.77 18.57
N ALA A 219 4.67 -24.95 18.45
CA ALA A 219 3.31 -25.12 17.94
C ALA A 219 2.32 -24.55 18.95
N VAL A 220 1.40 -23.73 18.47
CA VAL A 220 0.36 -23.08 19.28
C VAL A 220 -1.02 -23.34 18.67
N ASP A 221 -2.01 -23.50 19.52
CA ASP A 221 -3.40 -23.63 19.10
C ASP A 221 -4.33 -22.77 19.96
N GLY A 222 -5.55 -22.53 19.45
CA GLY A 222 -6.55 -21.75 20.16
C GLY A 222 -7.82 -21.59 19.36
N ASN A 223 -8.85 -21.13 20.04
CA ASN A 223 -10.22 -21.07 19.54
C ASN A 223 -10.56 -19.79 18.74
N ARG A 224 -9.61 -18.85 18.61
CA ARG A 224 -9.80 -17.62 17.82
C ARG A 224 -8.67 -17.44 16.82
N ARG A 225 -9.07 -17.08 15.63
CA ARG A 225 -8.17 -16.77 14.50
C ARG A 225 -8.65 -15.49 13.83
N SER A 226 -7.74 -14.58 13.55
CA SER A 226 -8.10 -13.33 12.88
C SER A 226 -7.00 -12.89 11.91
N LYS A 227 -7.38 -12.09 10.91
CA LYS A 227 -6.46 -11.34 10.07
C LYS A 227 -6.20 -9.93 10.62
N ASP A 228 -7.08 -9.44 11.46
CA ASP A 228 -7.01 -8.12 12.09
C ASP A 228 -6.25 -8.23 13.42
N GLY A 229 -5.20 -7.42 13.58
CA GLY A 229 -4.36 -7.37 14.78
C GLY A 229 -5.13 -6.95 16.03
N ASP A 230 -6.13 -6.08 15.90
CA ASP A 230 -6.96 -5.62 17.03
C ASP A 230 -7.82 -6.74 17.64
N VAL A 231 -8.19 -7.75 16.85
CA VAL A 231 -9.01 -8.90 17.31
C VAL A 231 -8.18 -9.88 18.12
N VAL A 232 -6.87 -9.91 17.98
CA VAL A 232 -5.93 -10.81 18.67
C VAL A 232 -5.08 -10.09 19.74
N ARG A 233 -5.39 -8.83 19.99
CA ARG A 233 -4.78 -7.99 21.04
C ARG A 233 -5.59 -8.00 22.37
#